data_df77e7810782cc0bf5829640265db0c2
#
_entry.id   df77e7810782cc0bf5829640265db0c2
#
_cell.length_a   1.000
_cell.length_b   1.000
_cell.length_c   1.000
_cell.angle_alpha   90.00
_cell.angle_beta   90.00
_cell.angle_gamma   90.00
#
_symmetry.space_group_name_H-M   'P 1'
#
loop_
_entity.id
_entity.type
_entity.pdbx_description
1 polymer ?
#
loop_
_entity_poly.entity_id
_entity_poly.type
_entity_poly.pdbx_seq_one_letter_code
_entity_poly.pdbx_strand_id
1 'polypeptide(L)'
;MKKILVLFFAIPFLAAAQSGKVFDNLSIKSKILNMDRKFAIYLPPDYETSQRSYPVLYLLHGGGDDQTGWVQFGEVQNITDKAIKEGTATAMIIVMPDANTGRRGYFNDVKGDWRYEDFFFQELMPHIEKTYRTKAEKRYRAVSGLSMGGGGSFMYALHRPDLFAAACPLSASTGPLTLADAKTALTRNNPNLSDTAIANYYNRHSALALINNMPDSSKKAVRWYIDCGDDDFLYEGNSLVHIAMKKKEIPHEFRIRDGAHNWTYWRESLPDVLRFVSMSFRQW
;
A
#
# COMPACT_ATOMS: atom_id res chain seq x y z
N MET A 1 -11.75 53.36 50.13
CA MET A 1 -11.19 52.12 49.60
C MET A 1 -11.72 51.92 48.17
N LYS A 2 -10.89 52.15 47.13
CA LYS A 2 -11.28 51.94 45.72
C LYS A 2 -11.06 50.47 45.35
N LYS A 3 -12.12 49.76 45.01
CA LYS A 3 -12.03 48.37 44.47
C LYS A 3 -11.58 48.42 43.02
N ILE A 4 -10.40 47.87 42.72
CA ILE A 4 -9.90 47.71 41.37
C ILE A 4 -10.52 46.41 40.85
N LEU A 5 -11.35 46.51 39.81
CA LEU A 5 -11.91 45.38 39.07
C LEU A 5 -10.89 44.95 37.98
N VAL A 6 -10.23 43.83 38.19
CA VAL A 6 -9.32 43.25 37.16
C VAL A 6 -10.16 42.42 36.22
N LEU A 7 -10.36 42.89 34.99
CA LEU A 7 -10.99 42.14 33.92
C LEU A 7 -9.96 41.19 33.28
N PHE A 8 -10.12 39.87 33.48
CA PHE A 8 -9.34 38.88 32.73
C PHE A 8 -9.95 38.75 31.33
N PHE A 9 -9.24 39.26 30.31
CA PHE A 9 -9.53 38.93 28.91
C PHE A 9 -8.99 37.54 28.61
N ALA A 10 -9.90 36.56 28.52
CA ALA A 10 -9.56 35.25 27.94
C ALA A 10 -9.43 35.43 26.42
N ILE A 11 -8.20 35.47 25.92
CA ILE A 11 -7.91 35.43 24.49
C ILE A 11 -8.20 33.96 24.02
N PRO A 12 -9.18 33.74 23.13
CA PRO A 12 -9.39 32.41 22.58
C PRO A 12 -8.17 32.06 21.77
N PHE A 13 -7.41 31.06 22.23
CA PHE A 13 -6.41 30.38 21.40
C PHE A 13 -7.17 29.66 20.29
N LEU A 14 -7.23 30.24 19.11
CA LEU A 14 -7.58 29.54 17.89
C LEU A 14 -6.45 28.52 17.64
N ALA A 15 -6.63 27.30 18.13
CA ALA A 15 -5.80 26.18 17.74
C ALA A 15 -6.04 25.97 16.23
N ALA A 16 -5.17 26.51 15.39
CA ALA A 16 -5.16 26.16 13.98
C ALA A 16 -5.04 24.64 13.88
N ALA A 17 -5.97 23.99 13.23
CA ALA A 17 -5.90 22.56 13.01
C ALA A 17 -4.59 22.28 12.24
N GLN A 18 -3.65 21.62 12.89
CA GLN A 18 -2.36 21.30 12.29
C GLN A 18 -2.62 20.26 11.19
N SER A 19 -2.22 20.55 9.96
CA SER A 19 -2.28 19.60 8.83
C SER A 19 -1.01 18.78 8.75
N GLY A 20 -1.12 17.55 8.25
CA GLY A 20 0.03 16.74 7.90
C GLY A 20 0.84 17.40 6.78
N LYS A 21 2.05 16.91 6.56
CA LYS A 21 2.95 17.42 5.53
C LYS A 21 3.27 16.35 4.51
N VAL A 22 3.28 16.71 3.24
CA VAL A 22 3.73 15.85 2.14
C VAL A 22 5.06 16.37 1.60
N PHE A 23 6.00 15.45 1.41
CA PHE A 23 7.25 15.65 0.69
C PHE A 23 7.25 14.68 -0.50
N ASP A 24 7.16 15.16 -1.72
CA ASP A 24 6.90 14.37 -2.92
C ASP A 24 8.11 14.24 -3.88
N ASN A 25 9.24 14.82 -3.51
CA ASN A 25 10.46 14.80 -4.31
C ASN A 25 11.67 14.27 -3.53
N LEU A 26 11.45 13.22 -2.74
CA LEU A 26 12.51 12.55 -2.02
C LEU A 26 13.12 11.44 -2.88
N SER A 27 14.37 11.07 -2.59
CA SER A 27 15.05 9.99 -3.31
C SER A 27 15.96 9.18 -2.41
N ILE A 28 16.15 7.93 -2.80
CA ILE A 28 17.13 7.01 -2.22
C ILE A 28 17.97 6.43 -3.35
N LYS A 29 19.28 6.40 -3.16
CA LYS A 29 20.20 5.72 -4.08
C LYS A 29 20.12 4.22 -3.86
N SER A 30 19.56 3.50 -4.83
CA SER A 30 19.48 2.04 -4.80
C SER A 30 20.76 1.43 -5.36
N LYS A 31 21.37 0.54 -4.58
CA LYS A 31 22.45 -0.33 -5.03
C LYS A 31 21.93 -1.53 -5.82
N ILE A 32 20.76 -2.05 -5.42
CA ILE A 32 20.11 -3.19 -6.05
C ILE A 32 19.69 -2.85 -7.48
N LEU A 33 19.12 -1.66 -7.69
CA LEU A 33 18.65 -1.20 -9.00
C LEU A 33 19.67 -0.37 -9.76
N ASN A 34 20.80 -0.01 -9.10
CA ASN A 34 21.86 0.84 -9.62
C ASN A 34 21.34 2.18 -10.18
N MET A 35 20.40 2.80 -9.48
CA MET A 35 19.81 4.08 -9.84
C MET A 35 19.18 4.77 -8.64
N ASP A 36 18.90 6.07 -8.76
CA ASP A 36 18.10 6.77 -7.78
C ASP A 36 16.62 6.41 -7.95
N ARG A 37 15.97 6.08 -6.82
CA ARG A 37 14.53 5.83 -6.79
C ARG A 37 13.84 6.91 -5.98
N LYS A 38 12.80 7.49 -6.54
CA LYS A 38 12.00 8.51 -5.89
C LYS A 38 10.97 7.91 -4.96
N PHE A 39 10.55 8.67 -3.98
CA PHE A 39 9.38 8.39 -3.16
C PHE A 39 8.77 9.68 -2.64
N ALA A 40 7.49 9.66 -2.34
CA ALA A 40 6.82 10.68 -1.55
C ALA A 40 6.51 10.14 -0.16
N ILE A 41 6.38 11.05 0.81
CA ILE A 41 6.01 10.71 2.17
C ILE A 41 5.01 11.72 2.73
N TYR A 42 3.98 11.21 3.39
CA TYR A 42 3.10 11.99 4.23
C TYR A 42 3.50 11.78 5.68
N LEU A 43 3.67 12.87 6.41
CA LEU A 43 3.92 12.91 7.85
C LEU A 43 2.66 13.46 8.56
N PRO A 44 2.18 12.81 9.65
CA PRO A 44 0.92 13.21 10.29
C PRO A 44 1.02 14.58 10.98
N PRO A 45 -0.13 15.21 11.27
CA PRO A 45 -0.19 16.60 11.76
C PRO A 45 0.70 16.89 12.97
N ASP A 46 0.82 15.94 13.89
CA ASP A 46 1.61 16.09 15.11
C ASP A 46 3.06 15.59 14.99
N TYR A 47 3.53 15.26 13.77
CA TYR A 47 4.86 14.69 13.59
C TYR A 47 5.98 15.60 14.11
N GLU A 48 5.92 16.91 13.88
CA GLU A 48 6.97 17.84 14.32
C GLU A 48 6.86 18.23 15.80
N THR A 49 5.67 18.15 16.38
CA THR A 49 5.42 18.57 17.77
C THR A 49 5.45 17.42 18.77
N SER A 50 5.45 16.18 18.30
CA SER A 50 5.51 14.94 19.09
C SER A 50 6.84 14.23 18.92
N GLN A 51 7.26 13.50 19.95
CA GLN A 51 8.44 12.61 19.88
C GLN A 51 8.06 11.14 19.69
N ARG A 52 6.78 10.83 19.53
CA ARG A 52 6.30 9.46 19.36
C ARG A 52 6.69 8.88 18.01
N SER A 53 6.72 7.54 17.94
CA SER A 53 6.85 6.80 16.69
C SER A 53 5.48 6.41 16.13
N TYR A 54 5.39 6.27 14.81
CA TYR A 54 4.16 6.09 14.07
C TYR A 54 4.13 4.76 13.32
N PRO A 55 2.95 4.13 13.16
CA PRO A 55 2.78 3.05 12.19
C PRO A 55 2.99 3.57 10.76
N VAL A 56 3.28 2.65 9.85
CA VAL A 56 3.58 2.97 8.45
C VAL A 56 2.62 2.27 7.52
N LEU A 57 2.03 3.02 6.60
CA LEU A 57 1.34 2.52 5.42
C LEU A 57 2.21 2.74 4.18
N TYR A 58 2.58 1.68 3.48
CA TYR A 58 3.16 1.76 2.15
C TYR A 58 2.02 1.79 1.13
N LEU A 59 1.88 2.91 0.40
CA LEU A 59 0.75 3.18 -0.49
C LEU A 59 1.24 3.25 -1.94
N LEU A 60 0.95 2.22 -2.71
CA LEU A 60 1.53 1.97 -4.03
C LEU A 60 0.66 2.57 -5.13
N HIS A 61 1.27 3.25 -6.11
CA HIS A 61 0.58 3.86 -7.26
C HIS A 61 0.29 2.84 -8.38
N GLY A 62 -0.53 3.23 -9.35
CA GLY A 62 -0.90 2.43 -10.51
C GLY A 62 0.06 2.53 -11.69
N GLY A 63 -0.19 1.75 -12.74
CA GLY A 63 0.56 1.84 -13.99
C GLY A 63 0.41 3.24 -14.62
N GLY A 64 1.52 3.81 -15.08
CA GLY A 64 1.55 5.14 -15.70
C GLY A 64 1.72 6.31 -14.73
N ASP A 65 1.57 6.09 -13.42
CA ASP A 65 1.84 7.07 -12.36
C ASP A 65 3.27 6.94 -11.82
N ASP A 66 3.59 7.77 -10.84
CA ASP A 66 4.81 7.76 -10.06
C ASP A 66 4.52 8.02 -8.57
N GLN A 67 5.52 8.37 -7.78
CA GLN A 67 5.37 8.67 -6.34
C GLN A 67 4.38 9.80 -6.05
N THR A 68 4.05 10.65 -7.03
CA THR A 68 3.15 11.79 -6.85
C THR A 68 1.69 11.47 -7.14
N GLY A 69 1.37 10.31 -7.74
CA GLY A 69 0.00 9.96 -8.15
C GLY A 69 -1.02 10.08 -7.00
N TRP A 70 -0.74 9.49 -5.84
CA TRP A 70 -1.59 9.61 -4.67
C TRP A 70 -1.64 11.04 -4.08
N VAL A 71 -0.60 11.84 -4.30
CA VAL A 71 -0.56 13.25 -3.87
C VAL A 71 -1.44 14.11 -4.77
N GLN A 72 -1.24 14.02 -6.10
CA GLN A 72 -1.87 14.90 -7.08
C GLN A 72 -3.31 14.49 -7.40
N PHE A 73 -3.54 13.19 -7.57
CA PHE A 73 -4.83 12.67 -8.01
C PHE A 73 -5.61 11.99 -6.88
N GLY A 74 -4.89 11.41 -5.91
CA GLY A 74 -5.47 10.65 -4.79
C GLY A 74 -5.83 11.49 -3.58
N GLU A 75 -5.47 12.76 -3.52
CA GLU A 75 -5.75 13.69 -2.41
C GLU A 75 -5.33 13.13 -1.03
N VAL A 76 -4.25 12.34 -1.01
CA VAL A 76 -3.83 11.57 0.17
C VAL A 76 -3.71 12.41 1.42
N GLN A 77 -3.19 13.64 1.32
CA GLN A 77 -3.04 14.54 2.47
C GLN A 77 -4.40 14.94 3.05
N ASN A 78 -5.29 15.47 2.21
CA ASN A 78 -6.60 15.97 2.65
C ASN A 78 -7.45 14.85 3.27
N ILE A 79 -7.48 13.69 2.62
CA ILE A 79 -8.24 12.52 3.08
C ILE A 79 -7.68 11.98 4.40
N THR A 80 -6.34 11.88 4.52
CA THR A 80 -5.70 11.36 5.73
C THR A 80 -5.86 12.32 6.90
N ASP A 81 -5.64 13.62 6.70
CA ASP A 81 -5.84 14.66 7.73
C ASP A 81 -7.27 14.67 8.25
N LYS A 82 -8.25 14.57 7.34
CA LYS A 82 -9.67 14.46 7.70
C LYS A 82 -9.93 13.21 8.55
N ALA A 83 -9.46 12.04 8.10
CA ALA A 83 -9.68 10.78 8.80
C ALA A 83 -9.02 10.77 10.20
N ILE A 84 -7.84 11.37 10.36
CA ILE A 84 -7.17 11.52 11.65
C ILE A 84 -7.96 12.47 12.55
N LYS A 85 -8.39 13.62 12.04
CA LYS A 85 -9.16 14.62 12.78
C LYS A 85 -10.49 14.07 13.27
N GLU A 86 -11.18 13.26 12.47
CA GLU A 86 -12.44 12.60 12.79
C GLU A 86 -12.27 11.38 13.69
N GLY A 87 -11.03 10.96 13.97
CA GLY A 87 -10.73 9.77 14.78
C GLY A 87 -11.01 8.43 14.10
N THR A 88 -11.34 8.45 12.79
CA THR A 88 -11.55 7.23 11.99
C THR A 88 -10.24 6.56 11.60
N ALA A 89 -9.15 7.32 11.50
CA ALA A 89 -7.80 6.81 11.32
C ALA A 89 -6.86 7.20 12.47
N THR A 90 -5.87 6.36 12.75
CA THR A 90 -4.76 6.71 13.63
C THR A 90 -3.73 7.53 12.86
N ALA A 91 -3.03 8.45 13.53
CA ALA A 91 -1.91 9.15 12.91
C ALA A 91 -0.83 8.14 12.48
N MET A 92 -0.45 8.18 11.22
CA MET A 92 0.50 7.27 10.59
C MET A 92 1.36 7.99 9.57
N ILE A 93 2.52 7.44 9.26
CA ILE A 93 3.35 7.80 8.12
C ILE A 93 2.83 7.04 6.90
N ILE A 94 2.70 7.74 5.74
CA ILE A 94 2.36 7.07 4.48
C ILE A 94 3.53 7.26 3.53
N VAL A 95 4.06 6.15 3.01
CA VAL A 95 5.19 6.12 2.07
C VAL A 95 4.68 5.71 0.69
N MET A 96 4.95 6.51 -0.31
CA MET A 96 4.51 6.32 -1.69
C MET A 96 5.74 6.20 -2.59
N PRO A 97 6.25 4.97 -2.84
CA PRO A 97 7.43 4.77 -3.66
C PRO A 97 7.11 4.84 -5.16
N ASP A 98 8.04 5.34 -5.96
CA ASP A 98 7.97 5.32 -7.41
C ASP A 98 8.37 3.95 -7.97
N ALA A 99 7.45 3.27 -8.64
CA ALA A 99 7.70 2.07 -9.41
C ALA A 99 7.55 2.29 -10.94
N ASN A 100 7.46 3.52 -11.38
CA ASN A 100 7.43 3.87 -12.80
C ASN A 100 8.86 3.86 -13.39
N THR A 101 9.33 2.66 -13.64
CA THR A 101 10.71 2.41 -14.05
C THR A 101 10.84 2.18 -15.57
N GLY A 102 9.74 2.19 -16.29
CA GLY A 102 9.66 1.73 -17.67
C GLY A 102 9.85 0.21 -17.83
N ARG A 103 9.90 -0.56 -16.72
CA ARG A 103 10.12 -2.01 -16.75
C ARG A 103 8.94 -2.79 -16.17
N ARG A 104 8.98 -3.17 -14.90
CA ARG A 104 8.13 -4.23 -14.32
C ARG A 104 7.32 -3.80 -13.09
N GLY A 105 7.31 -2.53 -12.77
CA GLY A 105 6.64 -2.08 -11.56
C GLY A 105 7.26 -2.65 -10.29
N TYR A 106 6.44 -3.19 -9.41
CA TYR A 106 6.79 -3.57 -8.03
C TYR A 106 7.50 -4.93 -7.88
N PHE A 107 7.74 -5.69 -8.95
CA PHE A 107 8.24 -7.06 -8.86
C PHE A 107 9.69 -7.20 -9.31
N ASN A 108 10.29 -8.30 -8.89
CA ASN A 108 11.50 -8.79 -9.53
C ASN A 108 11.11 -9.42 -10.87
N ASP A 109 11.88 -9.17 -11.91
CA ASP A 109 11.59 -9.75 -13.21
C ASP A 109 12.02 -11.23 -13.32
N VAL A 110 11.54 -11.88 -14.36
CA VAL A 110 11.78 -13.31 -14.57
C VAL A 110 13.25 -13.64 -14.86
N LYS A 111 14.03 -12.67 -15.36
CA LYS A 111 15.46 -12.82 -15.65
C LYS A 111 16.35 -12.47 -14.46
N GLY A 112 15.81 -11.78 -13.47
CA GLY A 112 16.53 -11.34 -12.28
C GLY A 112 17.46 -10.13 -12.52
N ASP A 113 17.37 -9.48 -13.67
CA ASP A 113 18.12 -8.25 -13.98
C ASP A 113 17.39 -6.98 -13.51
N TRP A 114 16.16 -7.10 -13.07
CA TRP A 114 15.39 -6.05 -12.44
C TRP A 114 14.78 -6.57 -11.13
N ARG A 115 15.18 -6.01 -10.00
CA ARG A 115 14.91 -6.55 -8.66
C ARG A 115 14.22 -5.53 -7.77
N TYR A 116 13.04 -5.03 -8.21
CA TYR A 116 12.34 -3.95 -7.48
C TYR A 116 11.79 -4.42 -6.12
N GLU A 117 11.29 -5.64 -6.04
CA GLU A 117 10.81 -6.20 -4.77
C GLU A 117 11.95 -6.31 -3.74
N ASP A 118 13.13 -6.72 -4.18
CA ASP A 118 14.31 -6.74 -3.32
C ASP A 118 14.72 -5.32 -2.88
N PHE A 119 14.68 -4.34 -3.77
CA PHE A 119 14.90 -2.94 -3.42
C PHE A 119 13.90 -2.48 -2.35
N PHE A 120 12.61 -2.79 -2.52
CA PHE A 120 11.58 -2.39 -1.56
C PHE A 120 11.88 -2.94 -0.16
N PHE A 121 12.17 -4.23 -0.03
CA PHE A 121 12.37 -4.86 1.28
C PHE A 121 13.76 -4.64 1.87
N GLN A 122 14.80 -4.58 1.04
CA GLN A 122 16.18 -4.56 1.53
C GLN A 122 16.79 -3.16 1.57
N GLU A 123 16.23 -2.19 0.86
CA GLU A 123 16.75 -0.82 0.83
C GLU A 123 15.70 0.22 1.26
N LEU A 124 14.51 0.27 0.64
CA LEU A 124 13.52 1.31 0.92
C LEU A 124 12.95 1.19 2.34
N MET A 125 12.42 0.04 2.73
CA MET A 125 11.85 -0.14 4.07
C MET A 125 12.87 0.17 5.18
N PRO A 126 14.10 -0.38 5.16
CA PRO A 126 15.12 -0.03 6.15
C PRO A 126 15.50 1.45 6.14
N HIS A 127 15.55 2.09 4.96
CA HIS A 127 15.81 3.53 4.85
C HIS A 127 14.72 4.34 5.56
N ILE A 128 13.45 4.04 5.31
CA ILE A 128 12.31 4.70 5.95
C ILE A 128 12.38 4.53 7.48
N GLU A 129 12.62 3.32 7.95
CA GLU A 129 12.67 3.00 9.38
C GLU A 129 13.85 3.64 10.10
N LYS A 130 14.97 3.86 9.41
CA LYS A 130 16.14 4.56 9.94
C LYS A 130 15.97 6.09 9.95
N THR A 131 15.26 6.63 8.96
CA THR A 131 15.18 8.07 8.72
C THR A 131 14.04 8.73 9.48
N TYR A 132 12.93 8.01 9.63
CA TYR A 132 11.70 8.55 10.22
C TYR A 132 11.34 7.82 11.53
N ARG A 133 10.59 8.49 12.39
CA ARG A 133 10.12 7.90 13.66
C ARG A 133 9.00 6.89 13.42
N THR A 134 9.38 5.72 12.96
CA THR A 134 8.47 4.61 12.69
C THR A 134 8.44 3.61 13.85
N LYS A 135 7.33 2.86 13.93
CA LYS A 135 7.25 1.64 14.73
C LYS A 135 7.63 0.46 13.83
N ALA A 136 8.92 0.07 13.87
CA ALA A 136 9.51 -0.91 12.97
C ALA A 136 9.15 -2.37 13.30
N GLU A 137 7.87 -2.67 13.51
CA GLU A 137 7.36 -4.00 13.83
C GLU A 137 6.24 -4.38 12.86
N LYS A 138 6.07 -5.66 12.56
CA LYS A 138 5.00 -6.20 11.71
C LYS A 138 3.64 -5.58 12.04
N ARG A 139 3.30 -5.53 13.31
CA ARG A 139 2.03 -5.02 13.83
C ARG A 139 1.70 -3.61 13.35
N TYR A 140 2.71 -2.80 13.07
CA TYR A 140 2.57 -1.39 12.70
C TYR A 140 2.91 -1.11 11.24
N ARG A 141 2.99 -2.15 10.40
CA ARG A 141 3.17 -2.00 8.95
C ARG A 141 1.96 -2.50 8.20
N ALA A 142 1.53 -1.73 7.21
CA ALA A 142 0.51 -2.12 6.26
C ALA A 142 0.95 -1.75 4.84
N VAL A 143 0.38 -2.42 3.86
CA VAL A 143 0.57 -2.12 2.44
C VAL A 143 -0.78 -1.99 1.77
N SER A 144 -0.92 -1.00 0.91
CA SER A 144 -2.08 -0.78 0.05
C SER A 144 -1.63 -0.21 -1.29
N GLY A 145 -2.50 -0.22 -2.25
CA GLY A 145 -2.24 0.39 -3.56
C GLY A 145 -3.33 0.07 -4.54
N LEU A 146 -3.33 0.79 -5.64
CA LEU A 146 -4.32 0.66 -6.70
C LEU A 146 -3.73 -0.01 -7.95
N SER A 147 -4.53 -0.76 -8.70
CA SER A 147 -4.16 -1.32 -10.00
C SER A 147 -2.86 -2.15 -9.95
N MET A 148 -1.80 -1.70 -10.62
CA MET A 148 -0.45 -2.26 -10.51
C MET A 148 0.03 -2.29 -9.04
N GLY A 149 -0.21 -1.23 -8.27
CA GLY A 149 0.09 -1.15 -6.84
C GLY A 149 -0.81 -2.03 -5.99
N GLY A 150 -2.05 -2.27 -6.41
CA GLY A 150 -2.91 -3.29 -5.81
C GLY A 150 -2.32 -4.69 -5.94
N GLY A 151 -1.79 -5.02 -7.12
CA GLY A 151 -1.02 -6.23 -7.34
C GLY A 151 0.24 -6.29 -6.48
N GLY A 152 0.99 -5.18 -6.39
CA GLY A 152 2.12 -5.04 -5.49
C GLY A 152 1.74 -5.33 -4.03
N SER A 153 0.60 -4.83 -3.58
CA SER A 153 0.08 -5.05 -2.22
C SER A 153 -0.22 -6.52 -1.94
N PHE A 154 -0.83 -7.22 -2.91
CA PHE A 154 -1.03 -8.66 -2.81
C PHE A 154 0.29 -9.41 -2.69
N MET A 155 1.21 -9.20 -3.64
CA MET A 155 2.47 -9.95 -3.71
C MET A 155 3.32 -9.70 -2.47
N TYR A 156 3.49 -8.47 -2.05
CA TYR A 156 4.31 -8.14 -0.89
C TYR A 156 3.80 -8.80 0.39
N ALA A 157 2.49 -8.77 0.61
CA ALA A 157 1.90 -9.38 1.80
C ALA A 157 1.83 -10.90 1.73
N LEU A 158 1.69 -11.49 0.53
CA LEU A 158 1.74 -12.95 0.32
C LEU A 158 3.16 -13.52 0.40
N HIS A 159 4.15 -12.79 -0.09
CA HIS A 159 5.57 -13.20 -0.02
C HIS A 159 6.16 -13.00 1.37
N ARG A 160 5.76 -11.91 2.05
CA ARG A 160 6.32 -11.53 3.35
C ARG A 160 5.20 -11.29 4.38
N PRO A 161 4.42 -12.34 4.71
CA PRO A 161 3.37 -12.25 5.72
C PRO A 161 3.92 -11.98 7.14
N ASP A 162 5.23 -12.10 7.31
CA ASP A 162 5.96 -11.74 8.53
C ASP A 162 6.16 -10.24 8.71
N LEU A 163 6.01 -9.42 7.65
CA LEU A 163 6.30 -7.99 7.69
C LEU A 163 5.07 -7.09 7.82
N PHE A 164 3.89 -7.55 7.41
CA PHE A 164 2.68 -6.73 7.37
C PHE A 164 1.56 -7.26 8.26
N ALA A 165 0.93 -6.36 9.02
CA ALA A 165 -0.29 -6.65 9.76
C ALA A 165 -1.53 -6.67 8.86
N ALA A 166 -1.54 -5.82 7.83
CA ALA A 166 -2.66 -5.66 6.90
C ALA A 166 -2.20 -5.38 5.47
N ALA A 167 -3.01 -5.82 4.52
CA ALA A 167 -2.89 -5.48 3.10
C ALA A 167 -4.26 -5.08 2.53
N CYS A 168 -4.28 -3.98 1.78
CA CYS A 168 -5.50 -3.42 1.21
C CYS A 168 -5.34 -3.20 -0.31
N PRO A 169 -5.37 -4.25 -1.13
CA PRO A 169 -5.33 -4.12 -2.59
C PRO A 169 -6.63 -3.52 -3.13
N LEU A 170 -6.51 -2.47 -3.96
CA LEU A 170 -7.61 -1.76 -4.60
C LEU A 170 -7.53 -1.99 -6.12
N SER A 171 -8.64 -2.39 -6.77
CA SER A 171 -8.69 -2.60 -8.21
C SER A 171 -7.45 -3.37 -8.71
N ALA A 172 -7.10 -4.44 -8.04
CA ALA A 172 -5.75 -5.01 -8.11
C ALA A 172 -5.49 -5.79 -9.39
N SER A 173 -4.32 -5.58 -10.01
CA SER A 173 -3.75 -6.51 -10.98
C SER A 173 -3.26 -7.76 -10.25
N THR A 174 -4.07 -8.81 -10.23
CA THR A 174 -3.83 -10.04 -9.45
C THR A 174 -2.75 -10.96 -10.04
N GLY A 175 -2.08 -10.52 -11.11
CA GLY A 175 -1.16 -11.34 -11.88
C GLY A 175 -1.88 -12.28 -12.86
N PRO A 176 -1.16 -13.19 -13.50
CA PRO A 176 -1.76 -14.13 -14.44
C PRO A 176 -2.76 -15.06 -13.73
N LEU A 177 -3.96 -15.22 -14.29
CA LEU A 177 -5.01 -16.05 -13.71
C LEU A 177 -4.71 -17.54 -13.89
N THR A 178 -4.05 -17.89 -14.98
CA THR A 178 -3.66 -19.28 -15.31
C THR A 178 -2.19 -19.37 -15.71
N LEU A 179 -1.65 -20.57 -15.72
CA LEU A 179 -0.30 -20.84 -16.25
C LEU A 179 -0.20 -20.51 -17.74
N ALA A 180 -1.29 -20.71 -18.50
CA ALA A 180 -1.35 -20.36 -19.91
C ALA A 180 -1.25 -18.86 -20.15
N ASP A 181 -1.92 -18.05 -19.31
CA ASP A 181 -1.82 -16.59 -19.36
C ASP A 181 -0.40 -16.12 -19.05
N ALA A 182 0.23 -16.72 -18.04
CA ALA A 182 1.64 -16.46 -17.71
C ALA A 182 2.55 -16.77 -18.88
N LYS A 183 2.35 -17.92 -19.53
CA LYS A 183 3.13 -18.34 -20.71
C LYS A 183 2.97 -17.31 -21.83
N THR A 184 1.74 -16.96 -22.18
CA THR A 184 1.44 -15.99 -23.24
C THR A 184 2.07 -14.61 -22.95
N ALA A 185 1.95 -14.11 -21.72
CA ALA A 185 2.49 -12.81 -21.35
C ALA A 185 4.03 -12.78 -21.36
N LEU A 186 4.67 -13.80 -20.81
CA LEU A 186 6.12 -13.85 -20.65
C LEU A 186 6.85 -14.13 -21.97
N THR A 187 6.32 -15.05 -22.80
CA THR A 187 7.00 -15.44 -24.07
C THR A 187 6.94 -14.34 -25.12
N ARG A 188 5.96 -13.40 -25.04
CA ARG A 188 5.90 -12.24 -25.95
C ARG A 188 7.22 -11.45 -25.97
N ASN A 189 7.83 -11.25 -24.80
CA ASN A 189 9.07 -10.48 -24.67
C ASN A 189 10.30 -11.37 -24.40
N ASN A 190 10.10 -12.67 -24.19
CA ASN A 190 11.15 -13.62 -23.85
C ASN A 190 10.83 -15.00 -24.47
N PRO A 191 10.93 -15.13 -25.81
CA PRO A 191 10.45 -16.34 -26.49
C PRO A 191 11.18 -17.64 -26.10
N ASN A 192 12.36 -17.53 -25.52
CA ASN A 192 13.21 -18.66 -25.14
C ASN A 192 13.09 -19.04 -23.64
N LEU A 193 12.08 -18.51 -22.91
CA LEU A 193 11.87 -18.93 -21.53
C LEU A 193 11.46 -20.39 -21.46
N SER A 194 12.08 -21.14 -20.55
CA SER A 194 11.69 -22.53 -20.29
C SER A 194 10.33 -22.59 -19.58
N ASP A 195 9.59 -23.69 -19.81
CA ASP A 195 8.32 -23.92 -19.12
C ASP A 195 8.49 -23.92 -17.58
N THR A 196 9.64 -24.38 -17.08
CA THR A 196 9.97 -24.31 -15.64
C THR A 196 10.08 -22.85 -15.15
N ALA A 197 10.74 -21.98 -15.89
CA ALA A 197 10.85 -20.56 -15.53
C ALA A 197 9.48 -19.88 -15.53
N ILE A 198 8.63 -20.21 -16.50
CA ILE A 198 7.25 -19.70 -16.62
C ILE A 198 6.41 -20.19 -15.43
N ALA A 199 6.47 -21.47 -15.09
CA ALA A 199 5.74 -22.04 -13.95
C ALA A 199 6.20 -21.43 -12.61
N ASN A 200 7.50 -21.24 -12.41
CA ASN A 200 8.04 -20.58 -11.23
C ASN A 200 7.56 -19.12 -11.13
N TYR A 201 7.55 -18.40 -12.25
CA TYR A 201 7.04 -17.03 -12.28
C TYR A 201 5.55 -17.00 -11.94
N TYR A 202 4.73 -17.85 -12.56
CA TYR A 202 3.30 -17.97 -12.26
C TYR A 202 3.07 -18.23 -10.77
N ASN A 203 3.72 -19.21 -10.20
CA ASN A 203 3.56 -19.57 -8.79
C ASN A 203 3.95 -18.44 -7.83
N ARG A 204 4.81 -17.53 -8.24
CA ARG A 204 5.26 -16.39 -7.43
C ARG A 204 4.51 -15.10 -7.71
N HIS A 205 3.89 -14.93 -8.88
CA HIS A 205 3.29 -13.65 -9.28
C HIS A 205 1.81 -13.76 -9.66
N SER A 206 1.16 -14.88 -9.31
CA SER A 206 -0.29 -15.02 -9.36
C SER A 206 -0.84 -15.04 -7.94
N ALA A 207 -1.69 -14.07 -7.60
CA ALA A 207 -2.36 -14.05 -6.30
C ALA A 207 -3.19 -15.33 -6.09
N LEU A 208 -3.84 -15.82 -7.15
CA LEU A 208 -4.60 -17.08 -7.11
C LEU A 208 -3.71 -18.28 -6.79
N ALA A 209 -2.55 -18.39 -7.45
CA ALA A 209 -1.62 -19.50 -7.20
C ALA A 209 -1.09 -19.47 -5.76
N LEU A 210 -0.69 -18.29 -5.28
CA LEU A 210 -0.19 -18.10 -3.91
C LEU A 210 -1.26 -18.41 -2.85
N ILE A 211 -2.49 -17.96 -3.07
CA ILE A 211 -3.62 -18.23 -2.16
C ILE A 211 -3.97 -19.71 -2.16
N ASN A 212 -4.05 -20.34 -3.31
CA ASN A 212 -4.36 -21.77 -3.42
C ASN A 212 -3.29 -22.66 -2.76
N ASN A 213 -2.05 -22.23 -2.76
CA ASN A 213 -0.91 -22.94 -2.15
C ASN A 213 -0.58 -22.46 -0.73
N MET A 214 -1.36 -21.51 -0.16
CA MET A 214 -1.10 -20.96 1.16
C MET A 214 -1.22 -22.03 2.25
N PRO A 215 -0.20 -22.21 3.12
CA PRO A 215 -0.29 -23.11 4.24
C PRO A 215 -1.25 -22.60 5.31
N ASP A 216 -1.90 -23.50 6.03
CA ASP A 216 -2.90 -23.15 7.05
C ASP A 216 -2.36 -22.20 8.14
N SER A 217 -1.09 -22.38 8.51
CA SER A 217 -0.42 -21.51 9.49
C SER A 217 -0.32 -20.04 9.05
N SER A 218 -0.41 -19.75 7.75
CA SER A 218 -0.30 -18.38 7.20
C SER A 218 -1.65 -17.71 6.93
N LYS A 219 -2.77 -18.43 6.98
CA LYS A 219 -4.10 -17.92 6.64
C LYS A 219 -4.54 -16.70 7.45
N LYS A 220 -4.08 -16.57 8.69
CA LYS A 220 -4.38 -15.46 9.60
C LYS A 220 -3.20 -14.50 9.81
N ALA A 221 -2.11 -14.69 9.05
CA ALA A 221 -0.90 -13.90 9.25
C ALA A 221 -1.05 -12.43 8.85
N VAL A 222 -1.90 -12.16 7.87
CA VAL A 222 -2.20 -10.80 7.36
C VAL A 222 -3.72 -10.60 7.37
N ARG A 223 -4.17 -9.42 7.74
CA ARG A 223 -5.56 -8.99 7.58
C ARG A 223 -5.74 -8.39 6.19
N TRP A 224 -6.80 -8.80 5.50
CA TRP A 224 -7.04 -8.44 4.11
C TRP A 224 -8.30 -7.60 3.95
N TYR A 225 -8.18 -6.49 3.22
CA TYR A 225 -9.29 -5.68 2.73
C TYR A 225 -9.11 -5.51 1.21
N ILE A 226 -10.00 -6.09 0.44
CA ILE A 226 -9.95 -6.11 -1.04
C ILE A 226 -11.13 -5.30 -1.55
N ASP A 227 -10.89 -4.37 -2.46
CA ASP A 227 -11.91 -3.46 -2.97
C ASP A 227 -11.73 -3.27 -4.48
N CYS A 228 -12.82 -3.46 -5.25
CA CYS A 228 -12.83 -3.32 -6.70
C CYS A 228 -14.19 -2.81 -7.16
N GLY A 229 -14.21 -1.87 -8.09
CA GLY A 229 -15.44 -1.39 -8.69
C GLY A 229 -16.12 -2.47 -9.56
N ASP A 230 -17.43 -2.42 -9.68
CA ASP A 230 -18.21 -3.35 -10.52
C ASP A 230 -18.01 -3.12 -12.03
N ASP A 231 -17.71 -1.86 -12.40
CA ASP A 231 -17.34 -1.47 -13.78
C ASP A 231 -15.81 -1.49 -14.03
N ASP A 232 -15.01 -2.00 -13.08
CA ASP A 232 -13.57 -2.10 -13.23
C ASP A 232 -13.18 -3.29 -14.10
N PHE A 233 -12.34 -3.07 -15.11
CA PHE A 233 -11.91 -4.16 -16.03
C PHE A 233 -11.07 -5.26 -15.33
N LEU A 234 -10.59 -5.03 -14.10
CA LEU A 234 -9.89 -6.03 -13.27
C LEU A 234 -10.83 -6.78 -12.31
N TYR A 235 -12.16 -6.60 -12.44
CA TYR A 235 -13.17 -7.22 -11.58
C TYR A 235 -13.04 -8.74 -11.49
N GLU A 236 -12.74 -9.41 -12.61
CA GLU A 236 -12.64 -10.87 -12.67
C GLU A 236 -11.55 -11.40 -11.73
N GLY A 237 -10.32 -10.90 -11.85
CA GLY A 237 -9.21 -11.34 -11.02
C GLY A 237 -9.44 -11.10 -9.53
N ASN A 238 -10.00 -9.95 -9.17
CA ASN A 238 -10.34 -9.61 -7.79
C ASN A 238 -11.46 -10.52 -7.22
N SER A 239 -12.47 -10.82 -8.03
CA SER A 239 -13.56 -11.74 -7.67
C SER A 239 -13.06 -13.18 -7.51
N LEU A 240 -12.20 -13.66 -8.39
CA LEU A 240 -11.60 -14.99 -8.28
C LEU A 240 -10.72 -15.13 -7.04
N VAL A 241 -9.96 -14.10 -6.69
CA VAL A 241 -9.18 -14.05 -5.44
C VAL A 241 -10.12 -14.15 -4.24
N HIS A 242 -11.22 -13.37 -4.20
CA HIS A 242 -12.22 -13.48 -3.14
C HIS A 242 -12.76 -14.91 -3.01
N ILE A 243 -13.16 -15.52 -4.13
CA ILE A 243 -13.69 -16.90 -4.15
C ILE A 243 -12.64 -17.90 -3.62
N ALA A 244 -11.38 -17.77 -4.06
CA ALA A 244 -10.29 -18.63 -3.63
C ALA A 244 -10.03 -18.49 -2.10
N MET A 245 -9.99 -17.25 -1.59
CA MET A 245 -9.82 -16.99 -0.16
C MET A 245 -10.98 -17.55 0.66
N LYS A 246 -12.24 -17.44 0.19
CA LYS A 246 -13.40 -18.06 0.85
C LYS A 246 -13.27 -19.58 0.90
N LYS A 247 -12.92 -20.22 -0.21
CA LYS A 247 -12.74 -21.69 -0.27
C LYS A 247 -11.61 -22.18 0.62
N LYS A 248 -10.58 -21.37 0.82
CA LYS A 248 -9.42 -21.66 1.69
C LYS A 248 -9.63 -21.24 3.14
N GLU A 249 -10.78 -20.67 3.48
CA GLU A 249 -11.10 -20.15 4.82
C GLU A 249 -10.09 -19.07 5.29
N ILE A 250 -9.58 -18.26 4.37
CA ILE A 250 -8.71 -17.13 4.68
C ILE A 250 -9.61 -15.94 5.07
N PRO A 251 -9.50 -15.40 6.30
CA PRO A 251 -10.31 -14.26 6.72
C PRO A 251 -9.97 -13.01 5.89
N HIS A 252 -10.99 -12.37 5.32
CA HIS A 252 -10.82 -11.13 4.56
C HIS A 252 -12.13 -10.36 4.48
N GLU A 253 -12.01 -9.05 4.24
CA GLU A 253 -13.12 -8.20 3.80
C GLU A 253 -13.02 -8.03 2.27
N PHE A 254 -14.16 -8.12 1.59
CA PHE A 254 -14.26 -7.88 0.15
C PHE A 254 -15.38 -6.89 -0.11
N ARG A 255 -15.08 -5.87 -0.90
CA ARG A 255 -16.03 -4.83 -1.30
C ARG A 255 -16.12 -4.77 -2.80
N ILE A 256 -17.35 -4.74 -3.30
CA ILE A 256 -17.70 -4.34 -4.65
C ILE A 256 -18.64 -3.15 -4.50
N ARG A 257 -18.31 -2.04 -5.14
CA ARG A 257 -19.12 -0.82 -5.15
C ARG A 257 -19.27 -0.32 -6.57
N ASP A 258 -20.32 0.46 -6.83
CA ASP A 258 -20.50 1.19 -8.09
C ASP A 258 -19.24 2.01 -8.39
N GLY A 259 -18.66 1.81 -9.58
CA GLY A 259 -17.51 2.57 -10.03
C GLY A 259 -16.51 1.77 -10.88
N ALA A 260 -15.64 2.51 -11.55
CA ALA A 260 -14.71 2.02 -12.55
C ALA A 260 -13.23 2.21 -12.11
N HIS A 261 -12.30 1.81 -13.00
CA HIS A 261 -10.86 1.90 -12.80
C HIS A 261 -10.35 3.34 -12.91
N ASN A 262 -10.64 4.18 -11.92
CA ASN A 262 -10.29 5.60 -11.93
C ASN A 262 -10.05 6.20 -10.55
N TRP A 263 -9.45 7.40 -10.54
CA TRP A 263 -9.09 8.11 -9.32
C TRP A 263 -10.29 8.49 -8.44
N THR A 264 -11.48 8.68 -8.98
CA THR A 264 -12.70 8.96 -8.19
C THR A 264 -12.98 7.78 -7.27
N TYR A 265 -13.01 6.56 -7.82
CA TYR A 265 -13.20 5.34 -7.05
C TYR A 265 -12.14 5.18 -5.95
N TRP A 266 -10.86 5.40 -6.27
CA TRP A 266 -9.78 5.18 -5.31
C TRP A 266 -9.73 6.25 -4.21
N ARG A 267 -10.11 7.51 -4.50
CA ARG A 267 -10.29 8.53 -3.45
C ARG A 267 -11.40 8.17 -2.47
N GLU A 268 -12.48 7.59 -2.96
CA GLU A 268 -13.59 7.12 -2.12
C GLU A 268 -13.22 5.87 -1.32
N SER A 269 -12.31 5.04 -1.83
CA SER A 269 -11.81 3.84 -1.14
C SER A 269 -10.78 4.15 -0.04
N LEU A 270 -9.99 5.22 -0.20
CA LEU A 270 -8.88 5.51 0.71
C LEU A 270 -9.30 5.70 2.18
N PRO A 271 -10.41 6.37 2.53
CA PRO A 271 -10.89 6.44 3.92
C PRO A 271 -11.12 5.07 4.56
N ASP A 272 -11.68 4.12 3.81
CA ASP A 272 -11.90 2.75 4.30
C ASP A 272 -10.58 2.00 4.50
N VAL A 273 -9.61 2.17 3.60
CA VAL A 273 -8.25 1.66 3.78
C VAL A 273 -7.63 2.21 5.07
N LEU A 274 -7.66 3.53 5.26
CA LEU A 274 -7.09 4.18 6.44
C LEU A 274 -7.75 3.67 7.74
N ARG A 275 -9.06 3.50 7.74
CA ARG A 275 -9.81 2.92 8.85
C ARG A 275 -9.39 1.47 9.12
N PHE A 276 -9.34 0.63 8.08
CA PHE A 276 -9.01 -0.78 8.20
C PHE A 276 -7.58 -1.00 8.73
N VAL A 277 -6.58 -0.30 8.19
CA VAL A 277 -5.20 -0.41 8.68
C VAL A 277 -5.06 0.13 10.11
N SER A 278 -5.79 1.20 10.45
CA SER A 278 -5.80 1.74 11.81
C SER A 278 -6.34 0.75 12.83
N MET A 279 -7.41 0.02 12.49
CA MET A 279 -7.93 -1.06 13.32
C MET A 279 -6.90 -2.19 13.45
N SER A 280 -6.19 -2.52 12.37
CA SER A 280 -5.15 -3.56 12.39
C SER A 280 -3.97 -3.17 13.28
N PHE A 281 -3.58 -1.91 13.31
CA PHE A 281 -2.53 -1.40 14.20
C PHE A 281 -2.91 -1.42 15.68
N ARG A 282 -4.22 -1.38 16.01
CA ARG A 282 -4.74 -1.41 17.37
C ARG A 282 -5.05 -2.82 17.90
N GLN A 283 -5.31 -3.78 17.01
CA GLN A 283 -5.62 -5.15 17.40
C GLN A 283 -4.37 -5.92 17.85
N TRP A 284 -4.56 -6.75 18.88
CA TRP A 284 -3.55 -7.58 19.53
C TRP A 284 -3.63 -9.02 19.04
#